data_6bbf85639460c9035e001893495181d3
#
_entry.id   6bbf85639460c9035e001893495181d3
#
_cell.length_a   1.000
_cell.length_b   1.000
_cell.length_c   1.000
_cell.angle_alpha   90.00
_cell.angle_beta   90.00
_cell.angle_gamma   90.00
#
_symmetry.space_group_name_H-M   'P 1'
#
loop_
_entity.id
_entity.type
_entity.pdbx_description
1 polymer ?
#
loop_
_entity_poly.entity_id
_entity_poly.type
_entity_poly.pdbx_seq_one_letter_code
_entity_poly.pdbx_strand_id
1 'polypeptide(L)'
;MKNIQLNNGVQMPLLGYGVYQVDPKECERCVSDAISVGYRMIDTAQIYRNEEGVGNAIKKSGIDRKEFFIVTKVWVSNAGYEKAKASIETSLRKLQTDYIDLLLVHQPFGDYYGSYRAMEEAYKEGKVRAIGVSNFYADRYLDLAYHCEIKPAVNQMETHVFYQQQDLQELMKKYDTKLMSWGPFAEGKNDFFANPTLNAIGEKYHKSAAQVALRYLLQRDIICIPKSVRKERMQQNFNVFDFQLSAEDMSQIATLDTQQTLFFSHRDPAFVEMILQYGR
;
A
#
# COMPACT_ATOMS: atom_id res chain seq x y z
N MET A 1 2.13 15.48 -8.92
CA MET A 1 1.73 14.53 -7.85
C MET A 1 2.52 14.91 -6.60
N LYS A 2 1.94 14.85 -5.40
CA LYS A 2 2.65 15.13 -4.15
C LYS A 2 3.44 13.86 -3.75
N ASN A 3 4.72 14.02 -3.39
CA ASN A 3 5.58 12.93 -2.93
C ASN A 3 5.86 13.07 -1.44
N ILE A 4 6.23 11.96 -0.80
CA ILE A 4 6.76 11.88 0.56
C ILE A 4 8.16 11.28 0.50
N GLN A 5 9.08 11.79 1.31
CA GLN A 5 10.42 11.25 1.42
C GLN A 5 10.43 10.07 2.40
N LEU A 6 11.00 8.95 1.96
CA LEU A 6 11.26 7.78 2.79
C LEU A 6 12.55 7.96 3.60
N ASN A 7 12.75 7.10 4.63
CA ASN A 7 13.91 7.16 5.54
C ASN A 7 15.28 7.01 4.87
N ASN A 8 15.31 6.54 3.62
CA ASN A 8 16.52 6.40 2.81
C ASN A 8 16.64 7.46 1.71
N GLY A 9 15.81 8.51 1.75
CA GLY A 9 15.82 9.63 0.80
C GLY A 9 15.02 9.41 -0.49
N VAL A 10 14.52 8.22 -0.74
CA VAL A 10 13.69 7.92 -1.92
C VAL A 10 12.38 8.71 -1.87
N GLN A 11 12.02 9.35 -2.98
CA GLN A 11 10.76 10.07 -3.13
C GLN A 11 9.65 9.10 -3.59
N MET A 12 8.61 8.95 -2.78
CA MET A 12 7.47 8.07 -3.04
C MET A 12 6.20 8.88 -3.26
N PRO A 13 5.39 8.63 -4.32
CA PRO A 13 4.10 9.28 -4.47
C PRO A 13 3.17 9.01 -3.28
N LEU A 14 2.47 10.04 -2.79
CA LEU A 14 1.48 9.87 -1.72
C LEU A 14 0.22 9.14 -2.17
N LEU A 15 -0.07 9.14 -3.47
CA LEU A 15 -1.23 8.48 -4.06
C LEU A 15 -0.78 7.53 -5.15
N GLY A 16 -1.17 6.27 -5.04
CA GLY A 16 -0.94 5.23 -6.04
C GLY A 16 -2.22 4.50 -6.43
N TYR A 17 -2.07 3.49 -7.25
CA TYR A 17 -3.14 2.63 -7.72
C TYR A 17 -2.89 1.19 -7.27
N GLY A 18 -3.82 0.62 -6.48
CA GLY A 18 -3.77 -0.76 -6.03
C GLY A 18 -4.44 -1.72 -7.01
N VAL A 19 -3.85 -2.93 -7.19
CA VAL A 19 -4.42 -3.96 -8.06
C VAL A 19 -4.87 -5.22 -7.32
N TYR A 20 -5.04 -5.15 -6.00
CA TYR A 20 -5.66 -6.25 -5.25
C TYR A 20 -7.08 -6.52 -5.76
N GLN A 21 -7.45 -7.81 -5.91
CA GLN A 21 -8.74 -8.23 -6.49
C GLN A 21 -9.03 -7.70 -7.91
N VAL A 22 -8.00 -7.31 -8.67
CA VAL A 22 -8.13 -7.11 -10.11
C VAL A 22 -7.81 -8.44 -10.78
N ASP A 23 -8.76 -8.95 -11.60
CA ASP A 23 -8.54 -10.18 -12.36
C ASP A 23 -7.24 -10.09 -13.16
N PRO A 24 -6.33 -11.09 -13.12
CA PRO A 24 -5.09 -11.06 -13.88
C PRO A 24 -5.27 -10.75 -15.37
N LYS A 25 -6.37 -11.19 -15.98
CA LYS A 25 -6.70 -10.92 -17.38
C LYS A 25 -7.06 -9.46 -17.66
N GLU A 26 -7.59 -8.75 -16.65
CA GLU A 26 -7.99 -7.34 -16.73
C GLU A 26 -6.90 -6.39 -16.21
N CYS A 27 -5.87 -6.94 -15.55
CA CYS A 27 -4.88 -6.12 -14.84
C CYS A 27 -4.15 -5.17 -15.78
N GLU A 28 -3.70 -5.64 -16.94
CA GLU A 28 -3.00 -4.80 -17.92
C GLU A 28 -3.90 -3.62 -18.38
N ARG A 29 -5.16 -3.86 -18.69
CA ARG A 29 -6.12 -2.81 -19.06
C ARG A 29 -6.31 -1.81 -17.90
N CYS A 30 -6.58 -2.31 -16.69
CA CYS A 30 -6.82 -1.45 -15.53
C CYS A 30 -5.61 -0.57 -15.19
N VAL A 31 -4.40 -1.13 -15.27
CA VAL A 31 -3.16 -0.37 -15.03
C VAL A 31 -2.93 0.64 -16.15
N SER A 32 -3.20 0.30 -17.40
CA SER A 32 -3.12 1.24 -18.54
C SER A 32 -4.10 2.40 -18.38
N ASP A 33 -5.33 2.14 -17.93
CA ASP A 33 -6.30 3.18 -17.60
C ASP A 33 -5.78 4.09 -16.47
N ALA A 34 -5.24 3.52 -15.38
CA ALA A 34 -4.65 4.29 -14.29
C ALA A 34 -3.48 5.15 -14.76
N ILE A 35 -2.58 4.62 -15.57
CA ILE A 35 -1.45 5.37 -16.17
C ILE A 35 -1.97 6.54 -17.01
N SER A 36 -3.01 6.32 -17.82
CA SER A 36 -3.63 7.36 -18.67
C SER A 36 -4.30 8.48 -17.85
N VAL A 37 -4.77 8.18 -16.64
CA VAL A 37 -5.31 9.17 -15.68
C VAL A 37 -4.20 10.00 -15.05
N GLY A 38 -2.98 9.46 -14.96
CA GLY A 38 -1.83 10.16 -14.37
C GLY A 38 -1.16 9.42 -13.20
N TYR A 39 -1.66 8.26 -12.80
CA TYR A 39 -0.99 7.45 -11.76
C TYR A 39 0.41 7.05 -12.21
N ARG A 40 1.35 7.11 -11.28
CA ARG A 40 2.74 6.70 -11.48
C ARG A 40 3.22 5.72 -10.41
N MET A 41 2.46 5.48 -9.36
CA MET A 41 2.70 4.42 -8.38
C MET A 41 1.67 3.31 -8.57
N ILE A 42 2.16 2.06 -8.71
CA ILE A 42 1.33 0.86 -8.85
C ILE A 42 1.70 -0.12 -7.74
N ASP A 43 0.70 -0.55 -6.94
CA ASP A 43 0.87 -1.52 -5.86
C ASP A 43 0.27 -2.87 -6.25
N THR A 44 1.14 -3.87 -6.32
CA THR A 44 0.80 -5.28 -6.56
C THR A 44 1.38 -6.18 -5.48
N ALA A 45 1.32 -7.50 -5.64
CA ALA A 45 1.95 -8.50 -4.79
C ALA A 45 2.06 -9.85 -5.52
N GLN A 46 3.00 -10.69 -5.09
CA GLN A 46 3.19 -12.04 -5.66
C GLN A 46 1.90 -12.89 -5.64
N ILE A 47 1.15 -12.84 -4.52
CA ILE A 47 -0.09 -13.61 -4.35
C ILE A 47 -1.24 -13.12 -5.25
N TYR A 48 -1.21 -11.86 -5.75
CA TYR A 48 -2.26 -11.35 -6.62
C TYR A 48 -2.21 -11.95 -8.02
N ARG A 49 -1.09 -12.59 -8.40
CA ARG A 49 -0.87 -13.26 -9.68
C ARG A 49 -1.08 -12.35 -10.90
N ASN A 50 -0.87 -11.04 -10.71
CA ASN A 50 -1.09 -10.02 -11.74
C ASN A 50 0.13 -9.13 -12.00
N GLU A 51 1.32 -9.49 -11.47
CA GLU A 51 2.57 -8.75 -11.70
C GLU A 51 2.91 -8.62 -13.19
N GLU A 52 2.65 -9.65 -14.00
CA GLU A 52 2.87 -9.61 -15.46
C GLU A 52 1.99 -8.56 -16.14
N GLY A 53 0.72 -8.46 -15.73
CA GLY A 53 -0.20 -7.43 -16.25
C GLY A 53 0.28 -6.02 -15.91
N VAL A 54 0.86 -5.82 -14.72
CA VAL A 54 1.48 -4.54 -14.32
C VAL A 54 2.69 -4.24 -15.22
N GLY A 55 3.60 -5.19 -15.37
CA GLY A 55 4.80 -5.04 -16.22
C GLY A 55 4.45 -4.73 -17.68
N ASN A 56 3.48 -5.46 -18.23
CA ASN A 56 3.01 -5.24 -19.61
C ASN A 56 2.44 -3.82 -19.80
N ALA A 57 1.58 -3.36 -18.88
CA ALA A 57 0.98 -2.04 -18.97
C ALA A 57 2.02 -0.92 -18.92
N ILE A 58 2.99 -1.03 -18.00
CA ILE A 58 4.08 -0.06 -17.88
C ILE A 58 4.91 -0.04 -19.15
N LYS A 59 5.34 -1.20 -19.66
CA LYS A 59 6.13 -1.29 -20.90
C LYS A 59 5.39 -0.72 -22.10
N LYS A 60 4.10 -1.05 -22.26
CA LYS A 60 3.26 -0.57 -23.37
C LYS A 60 2.96 0.93 -23.29
N SER A 61 3.05 1.55 -22.11
CA SER A 61 2.80 2.98 -21.94
C SER A 61 3.79 3.87 -22.70
N GLY A 62 4.97 3.37 -23.00
CA GLY A 62 6.06 4.14 -23.61
C GLY A 62 6.67 5.21 -22.69
N ILE A 63 6.25 5.28 -21.42
CA ILE A 63 6.76 6.21 -20.41
C ILE A 63 8.02 5.59 -19.79
N ASP A 64 9.05 6.40 -19.54
CA ASP A 64 10.30 5.92 -18.92
C ASP A 64 9.99 5.20 -17.57
N ARG A 65 10.63 4.03 -17.36
CA ARG A 65 10.50 3.24 -16.12
C ARG A 65 10.78 4.09 -14.87
N LYS A 66 11.64 5.08 -14.96
CA LYS A 66 12.02 5.98 -13.85
C LYS A 66 10.87 6.88 -13.38
N GLU A 67 9.87 7.11 -14.23
CA GLU A 67 8.66 7.86 -13.89
C GLU A 67 7.67 7.03 -13.05
N PHE A 68 7.89 5.72 -12.94
CA PHE A 68 7.04 4.83 -12.17
C PHE A 68 7.65 4.46 -10.83
N PHE A 69 6.76 4.26 -9.87
CA PHE A 69 7.06 3.70 -8.54
C PHE A 69 6.30 2.37 -8.39
N ILE A 70 7.01 1.26 -8.48
CA ILE A 70 6.41 -0.08 -8.41
C ILE A 70 6.57 -0.64 -7.00
N VAL A 71 5.44 -1.06 -6.41
CA VAL A 71 5.40 -1.76 -5.13
C VAL A 71 4.96 -3.20 -5.37
N THR A 72 5.72 -4.16 -4.85
CA THR A 72 5.29 -5.55 -4.76
C THR A 72 5.65 -6.14 -3.40
N LYS A 73 5.23 -7.40 -3.12
CA LYS A 73 5.30 -7.97 -1.78
C LYS A 73 5.69 -9.44 -1.84
N VAL A 74 6.62 -9.85 -0.96
CA VAL A 74 6.99 -11.26 -0.75
C VAL A 74 5.88 -11.96 0.00
N TRP A 75 5.29 -13.00 -0.60
CA TRP A 75 4.21 -13.76 0.00
C TRP A 75 4.72 -14.82 0.98
N VAL A 76 3.86 -15.27 1.91
CA VAL A 76 4.18 -16.24 2.98
C VAL A 76 4.75 -17.55 2.45
N SER A 77 4.31 -18.07 1.29
CA SER A 77 4.88 -19.29 0.68
C SER A 77 6.36 -19.14 0.30
N ASN A 78 6.80 -17.90 0.11
CA ASN A 78 8.19 -17.55 -0.20
C ASN A 78 8.94 -17.05 1.04
N ALA A 79 8.42 -17.28 2.25
CA ALA A 79 9.09 -16.90 3.48
C ALA A 79 10.39 -17.67 3.70
N GLY A 80 11.40 -16.98 4.25
CA GLY A 80 12.77 -17.48 4.42
C GLY A 80 13.73 -16.93 3.37
N TYR A 81 15.03 -16.92 3.72
CA TYR A 81 16.06 -16.22 2.93
C TYR A 81 16.13 -16.71 1.48
N GLU A 82 16.34 -18.00 1.24
CA GLU A 82 16.53 -18.54 -0.12
C GLU A 82 15.27 -18.40 -0.98
N LYS A 83 14.10 -18.70 -0.40
CA LYS A 83 12.83 -18.59 -1.11
C LYS A 83 12.51 -17.13 -1.46
N ALA A 84 12.70 -16.20 -0.52
CA ALA A 84 12.49 -14.79 -0.76
C ALA A 84 13.43 -14.28 -1.86
N LYS A 85 14.72 -14.62 -1.81
CA LYS A 85 15.71 -14.27 -2.84
C LYS A 85 15.28 -14.73 -4.23
N ALA A 86 14.90 -15.99 -4.38
CA ALA A 86 14.42 -16.54 -5.65
C ALA A 86 13.09 -15.88 -6.11
N SER A 87 12.21 -15.53 -5.17
CA SER A 87 10.94 -14.90 -5.47
C SER A 87 11.10 -13.43 -5.92
N ILE A 88 12.11 -12.72 -5.44
CA ILE A 88 12.45 -11.36 -5.87
C ILE A 88 12.86 -11.39 -7.36
N GLU A 89 13.73 -12.30 -7.77
CA GLU A 89 14.12 -12.48 -9.17
C GLU A 89 12.90 -12.81 -10.06
N THR A 90 11.97 -13.59 -9.53
CA THR A 90 10.73 -13.92 -10.24
C THR A 90 9.84 -12.69 -10.40
N SER A 91 9.70 -11.85 -9.38
CA SER A 91 8.94 -10.60 -9.45
C SER A 91 9.56 -9.62 -10.45
N LEU A 92 10.89 -9.43 -10.45
CA LEU A 92 11.61 -8.59 -11.43
C LEU A 92 11.31 -9.04 -12.86
N ARG A 93 11.39 -10.35 -13.13
CA ARG A 93 11.10 -10.92 -14.45
C ARG A 93 9.65 -10.69 -14.87
N LYS A 94 8.66 -10.91 -13.97
CA LYS A 94 7.24 -10.70 -14.24
C LYS A 94 6.90 -9.23 -14.47
N LEU A 95 7.49 -8.35 -13.67
CA LEU A 95 7.35 -6.90 -13.80
C LEU A 95 8.13 -6.32 -14.98
N GLN A 96 8.99 -7.13 -15.64
CA GLN A 96 9.82 -6.74 -16.78
C GLN A 96 10.69 -5.50 -16.48
N THR A 97 11.36 -5.52 -15.34
CA THR A 97 12.16 -4.40 -14.83
C THR A 97 13.41 -4.88 -14.12
N ASP A 98 14.47 -4.07 -14.12
CA ASP A 98 15.73 -4.38 -13.46
C ASP A 98 15.70 -4.03 -11.96
N TYR A 99 14.70 -3.25 -11.51
CA TYR A 99 14.56 -2.87 -10.12
C TYR A 99 13.10 -2.69 -9.68
N ILE A 100 12.84 -2.88 -8.40
CA ILE A 100 11.58 -2.60 -7.70
C ILE A 100 11.77 -1.35 -6.84
N ASP A 101 10.81 -0.43 -6.81
CA ASP A 101 10.94 0.80 -6.03
C ASP A 101 10.69 0.56 -4.54
N LEU A 102 9.71 -0.28 -4.19
CA LEU A 102 9.43 -0.69 -2.82
C LEU A 102 9.04 -2.18 -2.77
N LEU A 103 9.77 -2.95 -1.96
CA LEU A 103 9.45 -4.34 -1.69
C LEU A 103 9.01 -4.50 -0.23
N LEU A 104 7.89 -5.21 -0.01
CA LEU A 104 7.34 -5.43 1.32
C LEU A 104 7.34 -6.92 1.70
N VAL A 105 7.59 -7.24 2.96
CA VAL A 105 7.11 -8.50 3.53
C VAL A 105 5.59 -8.38 3.66
N HIS A 106 4.83 -9.25 2.98
CA HIS A 106 3.37 -9.11 2.85
C HIS A 106 2.61 -9.40 4.14
N GLN A 107 3.07 -10.41 4.89
CA GLN A 107 2.42 -10.86 6.12
C GLN A 107 3.47 -11.14 7.21
N PRO A 108 3.18 -10.87 8.49
CA PRO A 108 4.10 -11.06 9.61
C PRO A 108 4.18 -12.54 10.05
N PHE A 109 4.29 -13.47 9.11
CA PHE A 109 4.25 -14.92 9.36
C PHE A 109 5.36 -15.67 8.64
N GLY A 110 5.69 -16.87 9.16
CA GLY A 110 6.81 -17.69 8.68
C GLY A 110 8.17 -17.08 9.05
N ASP A 111 9.21 -17.45 8.32
CA ASP A 111 10.53 -16.86 8.51
C ASP A 111 10.63 -15.50 7.81
N TYR A 112 9.88 -14.51 8.32
CA TYR A 112 9.93 -13.13 7.79
C TYR A 112 11.29 -12.44 8.06
N TYR A 113 12.04 -12.87 9.07
CA TYR A 113 13.42 -12.39 9.28
C TYR A 113 14.35 -12.82 8.15
N GLY A 114 14.29 -14.10 7.76
CA GLY A 114 15.03 -14.58 6.59
C GLY A 114 14.63 -13.86 5.31
N SER A 115 13.32 -13.65 5.12
CA SER A 115 12.82 -12.87 3.98
C SER A 115 13.36 -11.44 3.99
N TYR A 116 13.35 -10.79 5.16
CA TYR A 116 13.82 -9.40 5.27
C TYR A 116 15.33 -9.30 4.99
N ARG A 117 16.14 -10.25 5.46
CA ARG A 117 17.59 -10.30 5.12
C ARG A 117 17.82 -10.47 3.61
N ALA A 118 17.02 -11.27 2.91
CA ALA A 118 17.09 -11.36 1.45
C ALA A 118 16.72 -10.03 0.76
N MET A 119 15.76 -9.30 1.32
CA MET A 119 15.39 -7.97 0.84
C MET A 119 16.49 -6.92 1.11
N GLU A 120 17.16 -6.98 2.25
CA GLU A 120 18.33 -6.13 2.56
C GLU A 120 19.48 -6.37 1.58
N GLU A 121 19.72 -7.62 1.20
CA GLU A 121 20.71 -7.96 0.16
C GLU A 121 20.30 -7.39 -1.20
N ALA A 122 19.05 -7.61 -1.64
CA ALA A 122 18.54 -7.07 -2.89
C ALA A 122 18.58 -5.53 -2.92
N TYR A 123 18.38 -4.88 -1.77
CA TYR A 123 18.57 -3.43 -1.62
C TYR A 123 20.02 -3.01 -1.83
N LYS A 124 20.97 -3.70 -1.21
CA LYS A 124 22.42 -3.44 -1.37
C LYS A 124 22.91 -3.71 -2.80
N GLU A 125 22.29 -4.66 -3.49
CA GLU A 125 22.57 -4.96 -4.92
C GLU A 125 21.89 -3.96 -5.88
N GLY A 126 21.07 -3.02 -5.39
CA GLY A 126 20.36 -2.05 -6.21
C GLY A 126 19.13 -2.61 -6.95
N LYS A 127 18.75 -3.86 -6.70
CA LYS A 127 17.54 -4.49 -7.26
C LYS A 127 16.25 -3.97 -6.61
N VAL A 128 16.36 -3.42 -5.40
CA VAL A 128 15.24 -2.84 -4.66
C VAL A 128 15.66 -1.48 -4.12
N ARG A 129 14.87 -0.41 -4.35
CA ARG A 129 15.21 0.95 -3.93
C ARG A 129 14.81 1.27 -2.50
N ALA A 130 13.77 0.60 -1.98
CA ALA A 130 13.31 0.72 -0.60
C ALA A 130 12.67 -0.60 -0.15
N ILE A 131 12.81 -0.93 1.13
CA ILE A 131 12.24 -2.13 1.73
C ILE A 131 11.33 -1.77 2.90
N GLY A 132 10.32 -2.62 3.14
CA GLY A 132 9.39 -2.40 4.23
C GLY A 132 8.58 -3.64 4.54
N VAL A 133 7.47 -3.43 5.23
CA VAL A 133 6.60 -4.50 5.72
C VAL A 133 5.14 -4.18 5.47
N SER A 134 4.27 -5.17 5.64
CA SER A 134 2.83 -5.02 5.58
C SER A 134 2.17 -5.85 6.67
N ASN A 135 1.16 -5.28 7.32
CA ASN A 135 0.40 -5.92 8.41
C ASN A 135 1.22 -6.21 9.68
N PHE A 136 2.31 -5.50 9.89
CA PHE A 136 3.10 -5.60 11.10
C PHE A 136 2.51 -4.69 12.17
N TYR A 137 1.80 -5.28 13.15
CA TYR A 137 1.34 -4.57 14.33
C TYR A 137 2.54 -4.13 15.18
N ALA A 138 2.30 -3.30 16.19
CA ALA A 138 3.35 -2.65 16.97
C ALA A 138 4.41 -3.62 17.52
N ASP A 139 4.00 -4.77 18.03
CA ASP A 139 4.87 -5.82 18.58
C ASP A 139 5.79 -6.41 17.50
N ARG A 140 5.24 -6.84 16.37
CA ARG A 140 6.01 -7.42 15.24
C ARG A 140 6.86 -6.38 14.54
N TYR A 141 6.34 -5.16 14.43
CA TYR A 141 7.08 -4.05 13.83
C TYR A 141 8.33 -3.70 14.67
N LEU A 142 8.17 -3.54 15.97
CA LEU A 142 9.28 -3.23 16.88
C LEU A 142 10.31 -4.34 16.89
N ASP A 143 9.87 -5.59 17.01
CA ASP A 143 10.76 -6.75 17.01
C ASP A 143 11.64 -6.78 15.75
N LEU A 144 11.07 -6.65 14.57
CA LEU A 144 11.83 -6.56 13.32
C LEU A 144 12.73 -5.31 13.29
N ALA A 145 12.19 -4.14 13.64
CA ALA A 145 12.92 -2.87 13.56
C ALA A 145 14.15 -2.84 14.48
N TYR A 146 14.15 -3.55 15.59
CA TYR A 146 15.31 -3.66 16.47
C TYR A 146 16.39 -4.61 15.93
N HIS A 147 16.01 -5.62 15.14
CA HIS A 147 16.90 -6.70 14.72
C HIS A 147 17.33 -6.65 13.25
N CYS A 148 16.74 -5.75 12.44
CA CYS A 148 17.16 -5.54 11.05
C CYS A 148 18.29 -4.51 10.93
N GLU A 149 19.09 -4.64 9.88
CA GLU A 149 20.14 -3.67 9.53
C GLU A 149 19.54 -2.41 8.90
N ILE A 150 18.61 -2.58 7.96
CA ILE A 150 17.93 -1.51 7.24
C ILE A 150 16.50 -1.39 7.75
N LYS A 151 16.17 -0.25 8.38
CA LYS A 151 14.82 -0.03 8.94
C LYS A 151 13.75 -0.05 7.85
N PRO A 152 12.54 -0.62 8.14
CA PRO A 152 11.43 -0.55 7.20
C PRO A 152 11.12 0.90 6.82
N ALA A 153 11.11 1.20 5.52
CA ALA A 153 10.75 2.53 5.04
C ALA A 153 9.23 2.76 5.09
N VAL A 154 8.46 1.69 4.96
CA VAL A 154 6.99 1.70 4.92
C VAL A 154 6.46 0.51 5.71
N ASN A 155 5.35 0.71 6.43
CA ASN A 155 4.47 -0.36 6.91
C ASN A 155 3.08 -0.15 6.28
N GLN A 156 2.65 -1.08 5.43
CA GLN A 156 1.36 -1.03 4.77
C GLN A 156 0.30 -1.73 5.62
N MET A 157 -0.69 -0.96 6.12
CA MET A 157 -1.69 -1.42 7.08
C MET A 157 -3.10 -1.14 6.62
N GLU A 158 -4.08 -1.93 7.12
CA GLU A 158 -5.48 -1.52 7.06
C GLU A 158 -5.60 -0.11 7.66
N THR A 159 -5.98 0.86 6.83
CA THR A 159 -6.12 2.24 7.31
C THR A 159 -7.21 2.96 6.52
N HIS A 160 -8.25 3.39 7.21
CA HIS A 160 -9.38 4.14 6.66
C HIS A 160 -10.02 4.98 7.77
N VAL A 161 -11.04 5.73 7.47
CA VAL A 161 -11.70 6.65 8.43
C VAL A 161 -12.25 5.96 9.68
N PHE A 162 -12.57 4.66 9.61
CA PHE A 162 -13.08 3.87 10.74
C PHE A 162 -12.00 3.10 11.50
N TYR A 163 -10.77 3.01 10.95
CA TYR A 163 -9.61 2.41 11.59
C TYR A 163 -8.35 3.20 11.20
N GLN A 164 -8.03 4.21 12.00
CA GLN A 164 -7.13 5.28 11.59
C GLN A 164 -5.67 5.07 11.93
N GLN A 165 -5.33 4.03 12.71
CA GLN A 165 -3.95 3.65 13.07
C GLN A 165 -3.11 4.77 13.69
N GLN A 166 -3.72 5.66 14.48
CA GLN A 166 -3.03 6.83 15.03
C GLN A 166 -1.83 6.44 15.89
N ASP A 167 -2.03 5.52 16.85
CA ASP A 167 -0.97 5.08 17.77
C ASP A 167 0.18 4.39 17.04
N LEU A 168 -0.14 3.55 16.03
CA LEU A 168 0.87 2.90 15.21
C LEU A 168 1.64 3.92 14.37
N GLN A 169 0.96 4.91 13.80
CA GLN A 169 1.59 5.99 13.02
C GLN A 169 2.57 6.78 13.90
N GLU A 170 2.17 7.15 15.12
CA GLU A 170 3.05 7.87 16.06
C GLU A 170 4.25 7.00 16.50
N LEU A 171 4.04 5.71 16.73
CA LEU A 171 5.13 4.78 17.01
C LEU A 171 6.14 4.75 15.85
N MET A 172 5.67 4.58 14.62
CA MET A 172 6.51 4.45 13.43
C MET A 172 7.26 5.73 13.07
N LYS A 173 6.72 6.91 13.40
CA LYS A 173 7.44 8.20 13.24
C LYS A 173 8.80 8.22 13.96
N LYS A 174 8.93 7.53 15.09
CA LYS A 174 10.20 7.44 15.86
C LYS A 174 11.31 6.75 15.06
N TYR A 175 10.95 5.98 14.06
CA TYR A 175 11.86 5.21 13.20
C TYR A 175 11.86 5.72 11.76
N ASP A 176 11.19 6.85 11.50
CA ASP A 176 10.97 7.43 10.17
C ASP A 176 10.34 6.44 9.17
N THR A 177 9.52 5.51 9.66
CA THR A 177 8.73 4.58 8.83
C THR A 177 7.38 5.21 8.47
N LYS A 178 7.03 5.21 7.19
CA LYS A 178 5.78 5.80 6.71
C LYS A 178 4.63 4.78 6.78
N LEU A 179 3.45 5.26 7.13
CA LEU A 179 2.22 4.47 7.06
C LEU A 179 1.67 4.50 5.63
N MET A 180 1.34 3.33 5.10
CA MET A 180 0.67 3.17 3.81
C MET A 180 -0.66 2.47 4.02
N SER A 181 -1.73 3.04 3.49
CA SER A 181 -3.10 2.55 3.65
C SER A 181 -3.45 1.53 2.59
N TRP A 182 -3.74 0.29 3.00
CA TRP A 182 -4.59 -0.57 2.18
C TRP A 182 -6.05 -0.46 2.65
N GLY A 183 -6.99 -0.68 1.72
CA GLY A 183 -8.43 -0.56 2.00
C GLY A 183 -8.89 0.86 2.38
N PRO A 184 -8.43 1.95 1.73
CA PRO A 184 -8.72 3.32 2.16
C PRO A 184 -10.22 3.67 2.17
N PHE A 185 -11.04 2.86 1.50
CA PHE A 185 -12.50 2.96 1.47
C PHE A 185 -13.21 1.86 2.28
N ALA A 186 -12.48 1.13 3.14
CA ALA A 186 -13.03 -0.01 3.91
C ALA A 186 -13.79 -1.04 3.03
N GLU A 187 -13.48 -1.12 1.71
CA GLU A 187 -14.21 -1.91 0.70
C GLU A 187 -15.74 -1.65 0.69
N GLY A 188 -16.15 -0.45 1.09
CA GLY A 188 -17.57 -0.05 1.20
C GLY A 188 -18.28 -0.55 2.46
N LYS A 189 -17.58 -1.26 3.35
CA LYS A 189 -18.14 -1.72 4.62
C LYS A 189 -18.55 -0.54 5.50
N ASN A 190 -19.41 -0.80 6.47
CA ASN A 190 -19.90 0.19 7.41
C ASN A 190 -20.53 1.41 6.72
N ASP A 191 -21.29 1.16 5.64
CA ASP A 191 -21.97 2.18 4.84
C ASP A 191 -21.05 3.35 4.43
N PHE A 192 -19.79 3.03 4.15
CA PHE A 192 -18.73 4.01 3.87
C PHE A 192 -19.18 5.13 2.92
N PHE A 193 -19.73 4.77 1.76
CA PHE A 193 -20.12 5.74 0.72
C PHE A 193 -21.39 6.53 1.06
N ALA A 194 -22.19 6.04 2.01
CA ALA A 194 -23.39 6.70 2.53
C ALA A 194 -23.15 7.39 3.88
N ASN A 195 -21.92 7.41 4.38
CA ASN A 195 -21.60 7.98 5.68
C ASN A 195 -21.97 9.48 5.73
N PRO A 196 -22.83 9.90 6.68
CA PRO A 196 -23.36 11.27 6.69
C PRO A 196 -22.27 12.32 6.94
N THR A 197 -21.27 12.03 7.79
CA THR A 197 -20.16 12.96 8.06
C THR A 197 -19.33 13.20 6.81
N LEU A 198 -18.94 12.12 6.10
CA LEU A 198 -18.13 12.25 4.89
C LEU A 198 -18.88 12.97 3.77
N ASN A 199 -20.19 12.69 3.63
CA ASN A 199 -21.02 13.34 2.61
C ASN A 199 -21.25 14.84 2.93
N ALA A 200 -21.57 15.19 4.18
CA ALA A 200 -21.75 16.59 4.58
C ALA A 200 -20.46 17.42 4.39
N ILE A 201 -19.29 16.84 4.69
CA ILE A 201 -18.01 17.49 4.40
C ILE A 201 -17.79 17.57 2.88
N GLY A 202 -18.12 16.50 2.14
CA GLY A 202 -17.98 16.47 0.69
C GLY A 202 -18.78 17.56 -0.03
N GLU A 203 -19.99 17.85 0.42
CA GLU A 203 -20.83 18.93 -0.11
C GLU A 203 -20.13 20.29 -0.06
N LYS A 204 -19.40 20.60 1.03
CA LYS A 204 -18.65 21.86 1.18
C LYS A 204 -17.61 22.07 0.08
N TYR A 205 -17.03 20.98 -0.43
CA TYR A 205 -15.93 21.00 -1.40
C TYR A 205 -16.33 20.50 -2.80
N HIS A 206 -17.60 20.15 -3.01
CA HIS A 206 -18.09 19.47 -4.22
C HIS A 206 -17.33 18.17 -4.52
N LYS A 207 -17.08 17.36 -3.46
CA LYS A 207 -16.34 16.10 -3.50
C LYS A 207 -17.17 14.94 -2.95
N SER A 208 -16.89 13.74 -3.44
CA SER A 208 -17.50 12.51 -2.91
C SER A 208 -16.91 12.10 -1.56
N ALA A 209 -17.63 11.28 -0.79
CA ALA A 209 -17.11 10.66 0.44
C ALA A 209 -15.76 9.98 0.24
N ALA A 210 -15.54 9.30 -0.90
CA ALA A 210 -14.27 8.67 -1.26
C ALA A 210 -13.13 9.70 -1.37
N GLN A 211 -13.38 10.84 -2.03
CA GLN A 211 -12.37 11.89 -2.16
C GLN A 211 -12.07 12.57 -0.82
N VAL A 212 -13.08 12.80 0.01
CA VAL A 212 -12.92 13.31 1.38
C VAL A 212 -12.04 12.38 2.21
N ALA A 213 -12.33 11.07 2.21
CA ALA A 213 -11.56 10.08 2.96
C ALA A 213 -10.12 9.98 2.47
N LEU A 214 -9.87 9.97 1.15
CA LEU A 214 -8.51 10.00 0.61
C LEU A 214 -7.79 11.28 1.05
N ARG A 215 -8.46 12.43 0.93
CA ARG A 215 -7.86 13.70 1.33
C ARG A 215 -7.50 13.75 2.81
N TYR A 216 -8.35 13.18 3.67
CA TYR A 216 -8.09 13.03 5.09
C TYR A 216 -6.80 12.25 5.37
N LEU A 217 -6.64 11.08 4.74
CA LEU A 217 -5.44 10.26 4.90
C LEU A 217 -4.19 10.95 4.35
N LEU A 218 -4.30 11.55 3.15
CA LEU A 218 -3.19 12.26 2.51
C LEU A 218 -2.73 13.50 3.31
N GLN A 219 -3.65 14.20 4.01
CA GLN A 219 -3.28 15.33 4.88
C GLN A 219 -2.58 14.89 6.18
N ARG A 220 -2.69 13.62 6.54
CA ARG A 220 -1.94 12.98 7.62
C ARG A 220 -0.63 12.37 7.15
N ASP A 221 -0.19 12.66 5.91
CA ASP A 221 0.98 12.06 5.28
C ASP A 221 0.92 10.52 5.20
N ILE A 222 -0.29 9.96 5.07
CA ILE A 222 -0.52 8.52 4.85
C ILE A 222 -0.57 8.27 3.34
N ILE A 223 0.25 7.33 2.87
CA ILE A 223 0.29 6.91 1.47
C ILE A 223 -0.96 6.09 1.17
N CYS A 224 -1.67 6.39 0.08
CA CYS A 224 -2.94 5.73 -0.27
C CYS A 224 -2.88 5.02 -1.61
N ILE A 225 -3.46 3.82 -1.69
CA ILE A 225 -3.53 2.99 -2.90
C ILE A 225 -4.97 2.53 -3.19
N PRO A 226 -5.90 3.47 -3.47
CA PRO A 226 -7.25 3.08 -3.83
C PRO A 226 -7.28 2.20 -5.08
N LYS A 227 -8.16 1.20 -5.10
CA LYS A 227 -8.41 0.32 -6.24
C LYS A 227 -9.72 0.67 -6.91
N SER A 228 -9.74 0.67 -8.23
CA SER A 228 -10.95 0.66 -9.05
C SER A 228 -10.69 -0.05 -10.38
N VAL A 229 -11.70 -0.68 -10.96
CA VAL A 229 -11.66 -1.21 -12.34
C VAL A 229 -12.36 -0.28 -13.34
N ARG A 230 -12.88 0.87 -12.86
CA ARG A 230 -13.57 1.88 -13.66
C ARG A 230 -12.72 3.13 -13.78
N LYS A 231 -12.41 3.53 -15.00
CA LYS A 231 -11.56 4.69 -15.29
C LYS A 231 -12.08 5.99 -14.66
N GLU A 232 -13.39 6.22 -14.71
CA GLU A 232 -14.02 7.41 -14.14
C GLU A 232 -13.79 7.51 -12.63
N ARG A 233 -13.83 6.36 -11.90
CA ARG A 233 -13.53 6.32 -10.47
C ARG A 233 -12.04 6.52 -10.21
N MET A 234 -11.16 6.02 -11.08
CA MET A 234 -9.73 6.30 -11.00
C MET A 234 -9.47 7.81 -11.11
N GLN A 235 -10.13 8.49 -12.06
CA GLN A 235 -10.04 9.96 -12.22
C GLN A 235 -10.54 10.69 -10.96
N GLN A 236 -11.69 10.29 -10.41
CA GLN A 236 -12.22 10.88 -9.17
C GLN A 236 -11.24 10.69 -8.01
N ASN A 237 -10.70 9.48 -7.81
CA ASN A 237 -9.74 9.19 -6.76
C ASN A 237 -8.41 9.95 -6.95
N PHE A 238 -8.04 10.24 -8.18
CA PHE A 238 -6.84 11.02 -8.50
C PHE A 238 -7.02 12.51 -8.24
N ASN A 239 -8.24 13.03 -8.40
CA ASN A 239 -8.57 14.44 -8.22
C ASN A 239 -8.86 14.80 -6.75
N VAL A 240 -7.82 14.70 -5.89
CA VAL A 240 -7.89 14.93 -4.44
C VAL A 240 -6.87 15.95 -3.93
N PHE A 241 -6.11 16.57 -4.83
CA PHE A 241 -5.09 17.57 -4.46
C PHE A 241 -5.53 19.02 -4.71
N ASP A 242 -6.70 19.22 -5.28
CA ASP A 242 -7.29 20.52 -5.63
C ASP A 242 -8.12 21.16 -4.51
N PHE A 243 -8.24 20.51 -3.36
CA PHE A 243 -8.91 21.01 -2.16
C PHE A 243 -8.15 20.62 -0.89
N GLN A 244 -8.49 21.25 0.22
CA GLN A 244 -7.92 20.95 1.54
C GLN A 244 -9.03 20.95 2.59
N LEU A 245 -9.08 19.88 3.40
CA LEU A 245 -9.96 19.80 4.56
C LEU A 245 -9.51 20.78 5.64
N SER A 246 -10.47 21.48 6.24
CA SER A 246 -10.23 22.36 7.39
C SER A 246 -9.84 21.55 8.65
N ALA A 247 -9.31 22.22 9.66
CA ALA A 247 -9.01 21.58 10.94
C ALA A 247 -10.27 21.02 11.60
N GLU A 248 -11.42 21.69 11.43
CA GLU A 248 -12.72 21.21 11.91
C GLU A 248 -13.16 19.94 11.18
N ASP A 249 -13.06 19.89 9.85
CA ASP A 249 -13.38 18.71 9.05
C ASP A 249 -12.48 17.53 9.45
N MET A 250 -11.17 17.77 9.62
CA MET A 250 -10.22 16.76 10.09
C MET A 250 -10.62 16.20 11.46
N SER A 251 -11.04 17.07 12.38
CA SER A 251 -11.49 16.68 13.72
C SER A 251 -12.79 15.88 13.67
N GLN A 252 -13.76 16.27 12.82
CA GLN A 252 -15.00 15.53 12.63
C GLN A 252 -14.73 14.12 12.07
N ILE A 253 -13.87 14.00 11.07
CA ILE A 253 -13.51 12.66 10.52
C ILE A 253 -12.76 11.83 11.55
N ALA A 254 -11.92 12.44 12.40
CA ALA A 254 -11.22 11.74 13.46
C ALA A 254 -12.17 11.02 14.44
N THR A 255 -13.38 11.55 14.67
CA THR A 255 -14.38 10.91 15.54
C THR A 255 -14.97 9.62 14.97
N LEU A 256 -14.76 9.33 13.70
CA LEU A 256 -15.24 8.08 13.06
C LEU A 256 -14.38 6.86 13.41
N ASP A 257 -13.21 7.05 14.04
CA ASP A 257 -12.31 5.96 14.40
C ASP A 257 -12.94 5.04 15.45
N THR A 258 -13.13 3.78 15.09
CA THR A 258 -13.62 2.74 16.01
C THR A 258 -12.49 1.97 16.67
N GLN A 259 -11.25 2.19 16.24
CA GLN A 259 -10.04 1.46 16.64
C GLN A 259 -10.16 -0.07 16.43
N GLN A 260 -11.02 -0.49 15.52
CA GLN A 260 -11.29 -1.89 15.20
C GLN A 260 -11.15 -2.16 13.71
N THR A 261 -10.55 -3.31 13.39
CA THR A 261 -10.50 -3.80 12.01
C THR A 261 -11.92 -4.12 11.50
N LEU A 262 -12.17 -3.79 10.24
CA LEU A 262 -13.39 -4.20 9.53
C LEU A 262 -13.19 -5.48 8.69
N PHE A 263 -11.97 -6.04 8.66
CA PHE A 263 -11.63 -7.18 7.82
C PHE A 263 -11.23 -8.39 8.64
N PHE A 264 -10.03 -8.39 9.18
CA PHE A 264 -9.48 -9.52 9.93
C PHE A 264 -8.37 -9.04 10.88
N SER A 265 -8.13 -9.80 11.93
CA SER A 265 -7.04 -9.54 12.86
C SER A 265 -5.91 -10.56 12.67
N HIS A 266 -4.68 -10.08 12.53
CA HIS A 266 -3.47 -10.93 12.52
C HIS A 266 -3.18 -11.56 13.91
N ARG A 267 -4.04 -11.28 14.91
CA ARG A 267 -4.02 -11.91 16.22
C ARG A 267 -5.11 -12.99 16.37
N ASP A 268 -6.02 -13.11 15.38
CA ASP A 268 -7.02 -14.16 15.34
C ASP A 268 -6.38 -15.48 14.86
N PRO A 269 -6.36 -16.53 15.70
CA PRO A 269 -5.73 -17.81 15.33
C PRO A 269 -6.31 -18.44 14.07
N ALA A 270 -7.62 -18.33 13.87
CA ALA A 270 -8.30 -18.92 12.69
C ALA A 270 -7.84 -18.22 11.40
N PHE A 271 -7.72 -16.89 11.41
CA PHE A 271 -7.19 -16.14 10.28
C PHE A 271 -5.71 -16.47 10.02
N VAL A 272 -4.89 -16.54 11.07
CA VAL A 272 -3.47 -16.89 10.96
C VAL A 272 -3.30 -18.27 10.35
N GLU A 273 -4.05 -19.26 10.82
CA GLU A 273 -4.02 -20.62 10.29
C GLU A 273 -4.40 -20.66 8.80
N MET A 274 -5.46 -19.96 8.42
CA MET A 274 -5.87 -19.81 7.03
C MET A 274 -4.73 -19.23 6.16
N ILE A 275 -4.08 -18.15 6.56
CA ILE A 275 -3.00 -17.52 5.79
C ILE A 275 -1.81 -18.46 5.67
N LEU A 276 -1.46 -19.19 6.72
CA LEU A 276 -0.35 -20.16 6.70
C LEU A 276 -0.64 -21.36 5.78
N GLN A 277 -1.90 -21.77 5.65
CA GLN A 277 -2.32 -22.81 4.70
C GLN A 277 -2.25 -22.32 3.25
N TYR A 278 -2.59 -21.06 2.97
CA TYR A 278 -2.41 -20.44 1.65
C TYR A 278 -0.94 -20.30 1.23
N GLY A 279 -0.01 -20.51 2.15
CA GLY A 279 1.43 -20.47 1.94
C GLY A 279 2.08 -21.82 1.64
N ARG A 280 1.30 -22.91 1.56
CA ARG A 280 1.83 -24.27 1.33
C ARG A 280 1.70 -24.72 -0.12
#